data_7bbfad94a8b420942ddf5a588fc87594
#
_entry.id   7bbfad94a8b420942ddf5a588fc87594
#
_cell.length_a   1.000
_cell.length_b   1.000
_cell.length_c   1.000
_cell.angle_alpha   90.00
_cell.angle_beta   90.00
_cell.angle_gamma   90.00
#
_symmetry.space_group_name_H-M   'P 1'
#
loop_
_entity.id
_entity.type
_entity.pdbx_description
1 polymer ?
#
loop_
_entity_poly.entity_id
_entity_poly.type
_entity_poly.pdbx_seq_one_letter_code
_entity_poly.pdbx_strand_id
1 'polypeptide(L)'
;MKKKIFALGCLFVMAAFLLVGCTKTKETTVNKYITVKDGTLVAKEIPAASSDVNIDVTMNKKVIPGGTSIVDVDSPVTVKKVYVGVDNEFGYYEWVPSSTNYEFVILVNQDINLGEEDDDFVILVSILDNNGKVSEVVEKTVELIEVGTGLLQISLSFDTAKDVDLHVIEPNGEHIYYGQSTSENGGELDLDSNAGCSLDYVNNENITYGEEAYVEPGLYTVYVDLWENCDPSVKTNYVVSVYYGGALISAESGSNPVAGTFPVDAPSNYNNLSNLEPVMTFLIPDHGQAKTKKFAPKPLTPSAMEKLEMSANN
;
A
#
# COMPACT_ATOMS: atom_id res chain seq x y z
N MET A 1 58.47 -38.03 -68.12
CA MET A 1 57.84 -38.15 -66.81
C MET A 1 57.62 -36.77 -66.23
N LYS A 2 56.42 -36.23 -66.31
CA LYS A 2 56.08 -34.89 -65.80
C LYS A 2 55.46 -34.99 -64.43
N LYS A 3 56.10 -34.42 -63.37
CA LYS A 3 55.55 -34.30 -62.03
C LYS A 3 54.61 -33.12 -61.98
N LYS A 4 53.37 -33.37 -61.61
CA LYS A 4 52.38 -32.34 -61.29
C LYS A 4 52.50 -31.94 -59.83
N ILE A 5 52.74 -30.66 -59.55
CA ILE A 5 52.75 -30.07 -58.22
C ILE A 5 51.29 -29.60 -57.96
N PHE A 6 50.66 -30.15 -56.92
CA PHE A 6 49.40 -29.67 -56.39
C PHE A 6 49.67 -28.58 -55.36
N ALA A 7 49.24 -27.37 -55.63
CA ALA A 7 49.24 -26.27 -54.67
C ALA A 7 47.97 -26.37 -53.83
N LEU A 8 48.10 -26.56 -52.51
CA LEU A 8 47.02 -26.59 -51.51
C LEU A 8 46.80 -25.14 -51.02
N GLY A 9 45.75 -24.49 -51.45
CA GLY A 9 45.36 -23.16 -50.99
C GLY A 9 44.67 -23.27 -49.62
N CYS A 10 45.33 -22.76 -48.57
CA CYS A 10 44.68 -22.56 -47.27
C CYS A 10 43.76 -21.34 -47.30
N LEU A 11 42.47 -21.60 -47.25
CA LEU A 11 41.45 -20.57 -47.06
C LEU A 11 41.36 -20.25 -45.56
N PHE A 12 41.90 -19.10 -45.14
CA PHE A 12 41.70 -18.60 -43.78
C PHE A 12 40.29 -17.99 -43.68
N VAL A 13 39.37 -18.70 -43.07
CA VAL A 13 38.07 -18.15 -42.65
C VAL A 13 38.30 -17.41 -41.35
N MET A 14 38.36 -16.09 -41.41
CA MET A 14 38.38 -15.22 -40.23
C MET A 14 36.93 -15.21 -39.63
N ALA A 15 36.70 -16.02 -38.60
CA ALA A 15 35.50 -15.96 -37.81
C ALA A 15 35.54 -14.70 -36.92
N ALA A 16 34.80 -13.66 -37.33
CA ALA A 16 34.56 -12.51 -36.45
C ALA A 16 33.65 -12.97 -35.29
N PHE A 17 34.22 -13.20 -34.11
CA PHE A 17 33.46 -13.33 -32.87
C PHE A 17 32.90 -11.97 -32.55
N LEU A 18 31.61 -11.76 -32.85
CA LEU A 18 30.82 -10.68 -32.25
C LEU A 18 30.67 -11.01 -30.77
N LEU A 19 31.48 -10.39 -29.92
CA LEU A 19 31.24 -10.31 -28.49
C LEU A 19 29.95 -9.50 -28.30
N VAL A 20 28.81 -10.17 -28.29
CA VAL A 20 27.59 -9.61 -27.73
C VAL A 20 27.84 -9.49 -26.24
N GLY A 21 28.31 -8.35 -25.79
CA GLY A 21 28.38 -7.99 -24.39
C GLY A 21 26.96 -8.03 -23.84
N CYS A 22 26.66 -9.05 -23.05
CA CYS A 22 25.44 -9.10 -22.26
C CYS A 22 25.58 -7.99 -21.20
N THR A 23 25.09 -6.79 -21.50
CA THR A 23 24.94 -5.76 -20.49
C THR A 23 23.89 -6.28 -19.53
N LYS A 24 24.31 -6.69 -18.32
CA LYS A 24 23.36 -6.95 -17.23
C LYS A 24 22.58 -5.66 -17.02
N THR A 25 21.30 -5.64 -17.39
CA THR A 25 20.40 -4.56 -17.02
C THR A 25 20.32 -4.51 -15.51
N LYS A 26 20.58 -3.34 -14.92
CA LYS A 26 20.43 -3.13 -13.47
C LYS A 26 18.96 -3.41 -13.14
N GLU A 27 18.72 -4.31 -12.20
CA GLU A 27 17.39 -4.66 -11.75
C GLU A 27 16.82 -3.53 -10.89
N THR A 28 15.52 -3.23 -11.01
CA THR A 28 14.87 -2.24 -10.17
C THR A 28 14.72 -2.76 -8.75
N THR A 29 14.95 -1.89 -7.77
CA THR A 29 14.86 -2.21 -6.36
C THR A 29 13.80 -1.39 -5.63
N VAL A 30 13.37 -0.25 -6.18
CA VAL A 30 12.29 0.59 -5.64
C VAL A 30 11.00 -0.20 -5.39
N ASN A 31 10.71 -1.18 -6.24
CA ASN A 31 9.52 -2.03 -6.13
C ASN A 31 9.58 -3.06 -4.98
N LYS A 32 10.70 -3.15 -4.26
CA LYS A 32 10.79 -3.90 -3.00
C LYS A 32 10.21 -3.12 -1.82
N TYR A 33 10.11 -1.80 -1.95
CA TYR A 33 9.60 -0.89 -0.93
C TYR A 33 8.16 -0.48 -1.21
N ILE A 34 7.94 0.01 -2.43
CA ILE A 34 6.65 0.61 -2.80
C ILE A 34 6.20 0.22 -4.21
N THR A 35 4.90 0.38 -4.42
CA THR A 35 4.27 0.44 -5.75
C THR A 35 3.38 1.68 -5.81
N VAL A 36 3.39 2.41 -6.92
CA VAL A 36 2.47 3.53 -7.13
C VAL A 36 1.25 3.02 -7.91
N LYS A 37 0.05 3.18 -7.34
CA LYS A 37 -1.19 2.80 -8.00
C LYS A 37 -1.32 3.54 -9.33
N ASP A 38 -1.62 2.83 -10.41
CA ASP A 38 -1.69 3.34 -11.78
C ASP A 38 -0.37 3.97 -12.30
N GLY A 39 0.75 3.76 -11.59
CA GLY A 39 2.08 4.18 -11.97
C GLY A 39 2.78 3.16 -12.87
N THR A 40 3.73 3.64 -13.66
CA THR A 40 4.59 2.81 -14.51
C THR A 40 5.99 2.73 -13.93
N LEU A 41 6.47 1.52 -13.61
CA LEU A 41 7.85 1.30 -13.14
C LEU A 41 8.86 1.55 -14.26
N VAL A 42 9.88 2.34 -13.98
CA VAL A 42 10.95 2.74 -14.91
C VAL A 42 12.31 2.34 -14.36
N ALA A 43 13.06 1.51 -15.08
CA ALA A 43 14.40 1.05 -14.71
C ALA A 43 15.48 2.10 -15.09
N LYS A 44 15.41 3.27 -14.46
CA LYS A 44 16.35 4.39 -14.60
C LYS A 44 16.44 5.16 -13.29
N GLU A 45 17.41 6.06 -13.18
CA GLU A 45 17.44 7.05 -12.11
C GLU A 45 16.35 8.11 -12.35
N ILE A 46 15.83 8.72 -11.28
CA ILE A 46 14.89 9.84 -11.36
C ILE A 46 15.54 10.95 -12.20
N PRO A 47 14.79 11.57 -13.15
CA PRO A 47 15.34 12.66 -13.96
C PRO A 47 15.83 13.82 -13.08
N ALA A 48 17.03 14.32 -13.40
CA ALA A 48 17.62 15.44 -12.67
C ALA A 48 16.77 16.72 -12.81
N ALA A 49 16.74 17.51 -11.74
CA ALA A 49 16.08 18.81 -11.74
C ALA A 49 16.61 19.71 -12.90
N SER A 50 15.69 20.43 -13.53
CA SER A 50 15.97 21.36 -14.61
C SER A 50 15.23 22.69 -14.47
N SER A 51 14.61 22.91 -13.29
CA SER A 51 13.94 24.14 -12.91
C SER A 51 13.99 24.34 -11.40
N ASP A 52 13.77 25.56 -10.96
CA ASP A 52 13.67 25.95 -9.55
C ASP A 52 12.21 25.87 -9.04
N VAL A 53 11.35 25.10 -9.70
CA VAL A 53 9.96 24.92 -9.26
C VAL A 53 9.96 24.12 -7.97
N ASN A 54 9.45 24.75 -6.92
CA ASN A 54 9.20 24.12 -5.64
C ASN A 54 7.79 23.55 -5.63
N ILE A 55 7.66 22.31 -5.20
CA ILE A 55 6.39 21.63 -4.93
C ILE A 55 6.28 21.35 -3.44
N ASP A 56 5.07 21.30 -2.91
CA ASP A 56 4.83 20.73 -1.60
C ASP A 56 4.21 19.33 -1.75
N VAL A 57 4.61 18.42 -0.87
CA VAL A 57 4.14 17.03 -0.87
C VAL A 57 3.64 16.72 0.52
N THR A 58 2.38 16.31 0.64
CA THR A 58 1.83 15.77 1.88
C THR A 58 1.56 14.29 1.72
N MET A 59 1.81 13.51 2.78
CA MET A 59 1.59 12.08 2.82
C MET A 59 1.61 11.56 4.26
N ASN A 60 1.18 10.32 4.47
CA ASN A 60 1.31 9.67 5.76
C ASN A 60 2.77 9.58 6.17
N LYS A 61 3.07 9.99 7.42
CA LYS A 61 4.42 9.91 8.01
C LYS A 61 4.72 8.52 8.57
N LYS A 62 3.69 7.77 8.89
CA LYS A 62 3.75 6.39 9.37
C LYS A 62 3.00 5.50 8.40
N VAL A 63 3.59 4.39 8.06
CA VAL A 63 3.02 3.40 7.14
C VAL A 63 3.20 2.00 7.72
N ILE A 64 2.43 1.05 7.23
CA ILE A 64 2.53 -0.36 7.62
C ILE A 64 2.86 -1.23 6.40
N PRO A 65 3.53 -2.37 6.56
CA PRO A 65 3.67 -3.36 5.48
C PRO A 65 2.29 -3.76 4.94
N GLY A 66 2.11 -3.78 3.62
CA GLY A 66 0.82 -4.05 2.98
C GLY A 66 -0.20 -2.92 3.06
N GLY A 67 0.08 -1.84 3.79
CA GLY A 67 -0.75 -0.64 3.85
C GLY A 67 -0.49 0.31 2.69
N THR A 68 -1.01 1.51 2.81
CA THR A 68 -0.92 2.53 1.78
C THR A 68 -0.54 3.90 2.35
N SER A 69 -0.12 4.81 1.48
CA SER A 69 -0.03 6.24 1.77
C SER A 69 -0.73 7.03 0.68
N ILE A 70 -1.56 7.98 1.10
CA ILE A 70 -2.21 8.93 0.21
C ILE A 70 -1.26 10.11 0.06
N VAL A 71 -0.85 10.36 -1.18
CA VAL A 71 0.11 11.43 -1.50
C VAL A 71 -0.61 12.53 -2.25
N ASP A 72 -0.50 13.76 -1.74
CA ASP A 72 -0.97 14.96 -2.43
C ASP A 72 0.22 15.86 -2.78
N VAL A 73 0.25 16.33 -4.03
CA VAL A 73 1.31 17.20 -4.55
C VAL A 73 0.70 18.55 -4.87
N ASP A 74 1.01 19.56 -4.07
CA ASP A 74 0.70 20.95 -4.41
C ASP A 74 1.82 21.55 -5.29
N SER A 75 1.41 22.09 -6.45
CA SER A 75 2.34 22.62 -7.44
C SER A 75 1.87 23.94 -8.02
N PRO A 76 2.75 24.96 -8.09
CA PRO A 76 2.42 26.24 -8.73
C PRO A 76 2.34 26.15 -10.27
N VAL A 77 2.68 24.99 -10.84
CA VAL A 77 2.66 24.74 -12.29
C VAL A 77 1.83 23.51 -12.60
N THR A 78 1.33 23.42 -13.84
CA THR A 78 0.60 22.23 -14.30
C THR A 78 1.53 21.04 -14.39
N VAL A 79 1.20 19.97 -13.68
CA VAL A 79 1.95 18.73 -13.62
C VAL A 79 1.57 17.83 -14.80
N LYS A 80 2.57 17.39 -15.55
CA LYS A 80 2.42 16.41 -16.63
C LYS A 80 2.68 14.99 -16.14
N LYS A 81 3.66 14.82 -15.24
CA LYS A 81 4.00 13.54 -14.59
C LYS A 81 4.50 13.81 -13.18
N VAL A 82 4.31 12.84 -12.31
CA VAL A 82 5.00 12.74 -11.03
C VAL A 82 5.97 11.58 -11.11
N TYR A 83 7.18 11.77 -10.60
CA TYR A 83 8.21 10.74 -10.44
C TYR A 83 8.32 10.41 -8.96
N VAL A 84 8.21 9.13 -8.64
CA VAL A 84 8.25 8.64 -7.26
C VAL A 84 9.30 7.56 -7.13
N GLY A 85 10.27 7.76 -6.27
CA GLY A 85 11.35 6.82 -5.96
C GLY A 85 11.52 6.59 -4.47
N VAL A 86 12.52 5.80 -4.14
CA VAL A 86 13.00 5.59 -2.77
C VAL A 86 14.49 5.90 -2.76
N ASP A 87 14.96 6.62 -1.73
CA ASP A 87 16.37 6.99 -1.61
C ASP A 87 17.26 5.75 -1.57
N ASN A 88 18.41 5.83 -2.22
CA ASN A 88 19.37 4.73 -2.42
C ASN A 88 18.86 3.52 -3.22
N GLU A 89 17.62 3.58 -3.76
CA GLU A 89 17.06 2.49 -4.56
C GLU A 89 17.06 2.82 -6.05
N PHE A 90 17.22 1.77 -6.89
CA PHE A 90 17.23 1.94 -8.34
C PHE A 90 15.85 1.74 -8.93
N GLY A 91 15.48 2.65 -9.82
CA GLY A 91 14.18 2.72 -10.46
C GLY A 91 13.29 3.77 -9.81
N TYR A 92 12.21 4.09 -10.49
CA TYR A 92 11.18 5.00 -10.00
C TYR A 92 9.85 4.69 -10.70
N TYR A 93 8.76 5.21 -10.17
CA TYR A 93 7.45 5.16 -10.80
C TYR A 93 7.14 6.48 -11.49
N GLU A 94 6.63 6.42 -12.73
CA GLU A 94 5.97 7.53 -13.41
C GLU A 94 4.47 7.42 -13.19
N TRP A 95 3.88 8.44 -12.56
CA TRP A 95 2.44 8.58 -12.44
C TRP A 95 1.96 9.76 -13.30
N VAL A 96 0.84 9.58 -14.03
CA VAL A 96 0.28 10.61 -14.91
C VAL A 96 -1.05 11.06 -14.36
N PRO A 97 -1.18 12.34 -13.92
CA PRO A 97 -2.43 12.87 -13.41
C PRO A 97 -3.55 12.81 -14.48
N SER A 98 -4.74 12.42 -14.06
CA SER A 98 -5.95 12.45 -14.89
C SER A 98 -6.73 13.78 -14.77
N SER A 99 -6.38 14.62 -13.81
CA SER A 99 -7.00 15.92 -13.49
C SER A 99 -5.97 16.90 -12.94
N THR A 100 -6.42 18.07 -12.48
CA THR A 100 -5.59 19.05 -11.76
C THR A 100 -5.48 18.76 -10.26
N ASN A 101 -6.13 17.71 -9.76
CA ASN A 101 -5.87 17.15 -8.44
C ASN A 101 -4.73 16.14 -8.57
N TYR A 102 -3.60 16.41 -7.93
CA TYR A 102 -2.39 15.57 -8.02
C TYR A 102 -2.29 14.63 -6.81
N GLU A 103 -3.41 14.00 -6.47
CA GLU A 103 -3.52 13.01 -5.40
C GLU A 103 -3.41 11.59 -5.99
N PHE A 104 -2.56 10.77 -5.39
CA PHE A 104 -2.37 9.37 -5.79
C PHE A 104 -2.02 8.49 -4.59
N VAL A 105 -2.01 7.18 -4.79
CA VAL A 105 -1.78 6.20 -3.73
C VAL A 105 -0.46 5.47 -3.97
N ILE A 106 0.35 5.40 -2.91
CA ILE A 106 1.49 4.51 -2.79
C ILE A 106 1.04 3.30 -1.96
N LEU A 107 1.32 2.09 -2.46
CA LEU A 107 1.21 0.86 -1.70
C LEU A 107 2.59 0.52 -1.14
N VAL A 108 2.66 0.23 0.14
CA VAL A 108 3.87 -0.27 0.80
C VAL A 108 3.93 -1.78 0.59
N ASN A 109 5.08 -2.31 0.19
CA ASN A 109 5.23 -3.74 -0.04
C ASN A 109 4.97 -4.50 1.26
N GLN A 110 4.20 -5.60 1.19
CA GLN A 110 3.92 -6.45 2.35
C GLN A 110 5.20 -7.11 2.91
N ASP A 111 6.14 -7.44 2.02
CA ASP A 111 7.42 -8.06 2.37
C ASP A 111 8.57 -7.03 2.51
N ILE A 112 8.25 -5.74 2.75
CA ILE A 112 9.27 -4.71 2.95
C ILE A 112 10.16 -5.09 4.13
N ASN A 113 11.47 -4.95 3.94
CA ASN A 113 12.47 -5.23 4.97
C ASN A 113 13.53 -4.13 4.95
N LEU A 114 13.57 -3.33 6.00
CA LEU A 114 14.52 -2.23 6.17
C LEU A 114 15.82 -2.67 6.88
N GLY A 115 15.87 -3.90 7.42
CA GLY A 115 16.95 -4.38 8.27
C GLY A 115 16.61 -4.32 9.75
N GLU A 116 17.56 -4.68 10.62
CA GLU A 116 17.32 -4.77 12.08
C GLU A 116 17.50 -3.43 12.82
N GLU A 117 18.04 -2.41 12.17
CA GLU A 117 18.41 -1.13 12.81
C GLU A 117 17.63 0.08 12.26
N ASP A 118 16.86 -0.08 11.17
CA ASP A 118 16.17 1.00 10.47
C ASP A 118 14.65 0.81 10.55
N ASP A 119 13.94 1.81 11.08
CA ASP A 119 12.48 1.85 11.13
C ASP A 119 11.90 2.82 10.10
N ASP A 120 12.72 3.49 9.29
CA ASP A 120 12.30 4.49 8.32
C ASP A 120 12.97 4.32 6.95
N PHE A 121 12.35 4.90 5.93
CA PHE A 121 12.92 5.06 4.59
C PHE A 121 12.44 6.38 3.98
N VAL A 122 13.14 6.83 2.92
CA VAL A 122 12.86 8.13 2.32
C VAL A 122 12.21 7.95 0.95
N ILE A 123 11.01 8.52 0.80
CA ILE A 123 10.31 8.62 -0.48
C ILE A 123 10.75 9.89 -1.17
N LEU A 124 11.10 9.78 -2.46
CA LEU A 124 11.54 10.85 -3.33
C LEU A 124 10.40 11.21 -4.30
N VAL A 125 10.02 12.48 -4.33
CA VAL A 125 8.97 12.97 -5.24
C VAL A 125 9.48 14.16 -6.04
N SER A 126 9.30 14.12 -7.37
CA SER A 126 9.52 15.26 -8.24
C SER A 126 8.47 15.26 -9.37
N ILE A 127 8.33 16.38 -10.07
CA ILE A 127 7.36 16.50 -11.16
C ILE A 127 8.03 16.87 -12.48
N LEU A 128 7.38 16.50 -13.58
CA LEU A 128 7.60 17.05 -14.91
C LEU A 128 6.45 18.01 -15.21
N ASP A 129 6.75 19.26 -15.54
CA ASP A 129 5.74 20.23 -15.96
C ASP A 129 5.38 20.10 -17.45
N ASN A 130 4.39 20.86 -17.90
CA ASN A 130 3.97 20.87 -19.30
C ASN A 130 5.01 21.48 -20.27
N ASN A 131 6.02 22.20 -19.74
CA ASN A 131 7.11 22.78 -20.53
C ASN A 131 8.31 21.82 -20.65
N GLY A 132 8.20 20.63 -20.08
CA GLY A 132 9.26 19.62 -20.05
C GLY A 132 10.37 19.93 -19.04
N LYS A 133 10.08 20.70 -17.98
CA LYS A 133 10.98 21.00 -16.90
C LYS A 133 10.70 20.09 -15.70
N VAL A 134 11.77 19.62 -15.06
CA VAL A 134 11.72 18.77 -13.87
C VAL A 134 11.98 19.65 -12.63
N SER A 135 11.14 19.51 -11.61
CA SER A 135 11.33 20.19 -10.31
C SER A 135 12.51 19.64 -9.52
N GLU A 136 12.92 20.33 -8.47
CA GLU A 136 13.74 19.73 -7.42
C GLU A 136 13.01 18.53 -6.81
N VAL A 137 13.79 17.59 -6.26
CA VAL A 137 13.25 16.41 -5.55
C VAL A 137 12.85 16.85 -4.14
N VAL A 138 11.65 16.49 -3.73
CA VAL A 138 11.17 16.57 -2.34
C VAL A 138 11.35 15.22 -1.68
N GLU A 139 12.00 15.21 -0.53
CA GLU A 139 12.25 14.02 0.29
C GLU A 139 11.22 13.95 1.42
N LYS A 140 10.62 12.77 1.61
CA LYS A 140 9.68 12.48 2.70
C LYS A 140 10.13 11.23 3.45
N THR A 141 10.59 11.42 4.67
CA THR A 141 10.87 10.31 5.58
C THR A 141 9.55 9.73 6.08
N VAL A 142 9.41 8.41 5.97
CA VAL A 142 8.27 7.64 6.48
C VAL A 142 8.77 6.56 7.42
N GLU A 143 8.12 6.46 8.57
CA GLU A 143 8.35 5.45 9.61
C GLU A 143 7.52 4.20 9.27
N LEU A 144 8.14 3.03 9.29
CA LEU A 144 7.47 1.74 9.10
C LEU A 144 7.03 1.20 10.45
N ILE A 145 5.73 1.13 10.67
CA ILE A 145 5.15 0.57 11.90
C ILE A 145 4.99 -0.94 11.73
N GLU A 146 5.55 -1.71 12.66
CA GLU A 146 5.39 -3.16 12.69
C GLU A 146 3.93 -3.54 12.96
N VAL A 147 3.40 -4.42 12.13
CA VAL A 147 2.08 -5.05 12.27
C VAL A 147 2.18 -6.53 11.93
N GLY A 148 1.17 -7.29 12.31
CA GLY A 148 1.05 -8.68 11.86
C GLY A 148 0.90 -8.76 10.34
N THR A 149 1.58 -9.72 9.76
CA THR A 149 1.41 -10.13 8.37
C THR A 149 1.00 -11.59 8.32
N GLY A 150 0.44 -12.06 7.22
CA GLY A 150 0.00 -13.44 7.11
C GLY A 150 -0.53 -13.81 5.73
N LEU A 151 -1.24 -14.94 5.66
CA LEU A 151 -1.81 -15.40 4.41
C LEU A 151 -2.87 -14.43 3.85
N LEU A 152 -3.68 -13.83 4.74
CA LEU A 152 -4.63 -12.77 4.42
C LEU A 152 -4.33 -11.56 5.32
N GLN A 153 -4.27 -10.38 4.71
CA GLN A 153 -4.09 -9.10 5.39
C GLN A 153 -5.04 -8.09 4.78
N ILE A 154 -5.78 -7.38 5.62
CA ILE A 154 -6.66 -6.28 5.24
C ILE A 154 -6.17 -5.04 5.99
N SER A 155 -5.73 -4.02 5.26
CA SER A 155 -5.17 -2.81 5.84
C SER A 155 -5.99 -1.60 5.43
N LEU A 156 -6.27 -0.72 6.38
CA LEU A 156 -6.88 0.58 6.18
C LEU A 156 -5.83 1.65 6.48
N SER A 157 -5.68 2.63 5.59
CA SER A 157 -4.84 3.82 5.80
C SER A 157 -5.67 5.06 5.52
N PHE A 158 -5.47 6.14 6.30
CA PHE A 158 -6.20 7.40 6.12
C PHE A 158 -5.28 8.61 6.37
N ASP A 159 -5.61 9.77 5.78
CA ASP A 159 -4.69 10.91 5.67
C ASP A 159 -4.80 11.93 6.81
N THR A 160 -5.80 11.84 7.67
CA THR A 160 -6.02 12.79 8.78
C THR A 160 -6.23 12.05 10.09
N ALA A 161 -5.81 12.67 11.20
CA ALA A 161 -5.92 12.09 12.53
C ALA A 161 -7.38 12.12 13.04
N LYS A 162 -8.15 11.11 12.66
CA LYS A 162 -9.52 10.83 13.11
C LYS A 162 -9.60 9.39 13.59
N ASP A 163 -10.69 9.04 14.24
CA ASP A 163 -11.00 7.67 14.62
C ASP A 163 -11.77 7.01 13.46
N VAL A 164 -11.05 6.25 12.64
CA VAL A 164 -11.58 5.58 11.44
C VAL A 164 -11.34 4.09 11.57
N ASP A 165 -12.42 3.33 11.71
CA ASP A 165 -12.39 1.91 12.02
C ASP A 165 -12.52 1.01 10.79
N LEU A 166 -11.75 -0.06 10.78
CA LEU A 166 -11.83 -1.17 9.85
C LEU A 166 -12.72 -2.29 10.40
N HIS A 167 -13.70 -2.71 9.60
CA HIS A 167 -14.57 -3.82 9.94
C HIS A 167 -14.50 -4.89 8.86
N VAL A 168 -14.37 -6.15 9.25
CA VAL A 168 -14.39 -7.29 8.34
C VAL A 168 -15.42 -8.31 8.81
N ILE A 169 -16.34 -8.68 7.91
CA ILE A 169 -17.27 -9.80 8.13
C ILE A 169 -16.72 -11.01 7.39
N GLU A 170 -16.44 -12.08 8.12
CA GLU A 170 -16.00 -13.37 7.59
C GLU A 170 -17.14 -14.14 6.91
N PRO A 171 -16.86 -15.18 6.08
CA PRO A 171 -17.89 -16.01 5.44
C PRO A 171 -18.85 -16.68 6.41
N ASN A 172 -18.40 -17.03 7.63
CA ASN A 172 -19.24 -17.60 8.69
C ASN A 172 -20.12 -16.57 9.42
N GLY A 173 -19.96 -15.26 9.09
CA GLY A 173 -20.66 -14.15 9.71
C GLY A 173 -20.00 -13.56 10.96
N GLU A 174 -18.81 -14.05 11.36
CA GLU A 174 -18.04 -13.39 12.42
C GLU A 174 -17.60 -12.00 11.98
N HIS A 175 -17.63 -11.06 12.93
CA HIS A 175 -17.30 -9.67 12.71
C HIS A 175 -16.03 -9.30 13.49
N ILE A 176 -14.97 -8.95 12.77
CA ILE A 176 -13.70 -8.47 13.33
C ILE A 176 -13.71 -6.95 13.28
N TYR A 177 -13.52 -6.32 14.42
CA TYR A 177 -13.45 -4.87 14.65
C TYR A 177 -12.93 -4.60 16.06
N TYR A 178 -12.78 -3.35 16.51
CA TYR A 178 -12.25 -3.03 17.82
C TYR A 178 -12.98 -3.73 19.00
N GLY A 179 -14.30 -3.92 18.89
CA GLY A 179 -15.10 -4.59 19.94
C GLY A 179 -15.02 -6.11 19.94
N GLN A 180 -14.53 -6.72 18.87
CA GLN A 180 -14.19 -8.13 18.74
C GLN A 180 -12.94 -8.27 17.88
N SER A 181 -11.80 -8.02 18.47
CA SER A 181 -10.53 -7.94 17.74
C SER A 181 -10.00 -9.29 17.23
N THR A 182 -10.60 -10.43 17.59
CA THR A 182 -10.16 -11.76 17.14
C THR A 182 -11.34 -12.65 16.82
N SER A 183 -11.33 -13.32 15.65
CA SER A 183 -12.32 -14.33 15.27
C SER A 183 -11.92 -15.74 15.71
N GLU A 184 -12.89 -16.68 15.71
CA GLU A 184 -12.62 -18.11 15.92
C GLU A 184 -11.71 -18.72 14.83
N ASN A 185 -11.58 -18.08 13.68
CA ASN A 185 -10.69 -18.45 12.59
C ASN A 185 -9.25 -17.94 12.80
N GLY A 186 -9.06 -17.02 13.73
CA GLY A 186 -7.75 -16.44 14.05
C GLY A 186 -7.42 -15.19 13.22
N GLY A 187 -8.42 -14.58 12.57
CA GLY A 187 -8.31 -13.23 12.10
C GLY A 187 -8.20 -12.26 13.28
N GLU A 188 -7.31 -11.29 13.22
CA GLU A 188 -6.99 -10.39 14.33
C GLU A 188 -6.84 -8.96 13.85
N LEU A 189 -7.60 -8.03 14.46
CA LEU A 189 -7.31 -6.59 14.41
C LEU A 189 -6.12 -6.35 15.38
N ASP A 190 -4.93 -6.20 14.84
CA ASP A 190 -3.69 -6.06 15.61
C ASP A 190 -3.18 -4.61 15.68
N LEU A 191 -3.79 -3.71 14.90
CA LEU A 191 -3.58 -2.27 14.98
C LEU A 191 -4.93 -1.55 14.91
N ASP A 192 -5.24 -0.75 15.93
CA ASP A 192 -6.42 0.12 16.08
C ASP A 192 -5.89 1.51 16.46
N SER A 193 -5.87 2.45 15.51
CA SER A 193 -5.22 3.75 15.70
C SER A 193 -6.22 4.87 15.97
N ASN A 194 -5.77 5.90 16.73
CA ASN A 194 -6.56 7.07 17.13
C ASN A 194 -7.86 6.76 17.92
N ALA A 195 -7.94 5.59 18.52
CA ALA A 195 -9.13 5.07 19.17
C ALA A 195 -9.75 6.06 20.18
N GLY A 196 -11.07 6.37 20.03
CA GLY A 196 -11.76 7.37 20.86
C GLY A 196 -11.15 8.75 20.78
N CYS A 197 -10.60 9.15 19.62
CA CYS A 197 -9.85 10.40 19.42
C CYS A 197 -8.61 10.55 20.34
N SER A 198 -8.10 9.45 20.90
CA SER A 198 -6.77 9.41 21.53
C SER A 198 -5.71 9.31 20.43
N LEU A 199 -5.32 10.46 19.88
CA LEU A 199 -4.54 10.52 18.64
C LEU A 199 -3.10 10.03 18.81
N ASP A 200 -2.75 8.90 18.17
CA ASP A 200 -1.40 8.37 18.04
C ASP A 200 -0.73 8.74 16.69
N TYR A 201 -1.53 9.31 15.77
CA TYR A 201 -1.11 9.73 14.44
C TYR A 201 -0.51 8.61 13.59
N VAL A 202 -0.85 7.35 13.85
CA VAL A 202 -0.48 6.23 12.99
C VAL A 202 -1.36 6.24 11.75
N ASN A 203 -2.64 6.52 11.91
CA ASN A 203 -3.61 6.65 10.82
C ASN A 203 -3.69 5.38 9.94
N ASN A 204 -3.56 4.23 10.58
CA ASN A 204 -3.67 2.92 9.94
C ASN A 204 -4.40 1.96 10.86
N GLU A 205 -5.10 1.00 10.27
CA GLU A 205 -5.63 -0.17 10.95
C GLU A 205 -5.27 -1.43 10.18
N ASN A 206 -5.13 -2.55 10.86
CA ASN A 206 -4.71 -3.78 10.26
C ASN A 206 -5.46 -4.98 10.83
N ILE A 207 -6.02 -5.80 9.92
CA ILE A 207 -6.55 -7.12 10.26
C ILE A 207 -5.71 -8.15 9.52
N THR A 208 -5.14 -9.09 10.28
CA THR A 208 -4.25 -10.12 9.74
C THR A 208 -4.69 -11.53 10.12
N TYR A 209 -4.32 -12.50 9.28
CA TYR A 209 -4.47 -13.94 9.52
C TYR A 209 -3.08 -14.56 9.51
N GLY A 210 -2.50 -14.73 10.70
CA GLY A 210 -1.15 -15.27 10.87
C GLY A 210 -1.04 -16.74 10.43
N GLU A 211 0.16 -17.33 10.59
CA GLU A 211 0.48 -18.68 10.10
C GLU A 211 -0.46 -19.79 10.60
N GLU A 212 -0.96 -19.68 11.85
CA GLU A 212 -1.85 -20.67 12.46
C GLU A 212 -3.33 -20.40 12.19
N ALA A 213 -3.67 -19.24 11.62
CA ALA A 213 -5.04 -18.86 11.35
C ALA A 213 -5.64 -19.67 10.17
N TYR A 214 -6.94 -19.86 10.22
CA TYR A 214 -7.68 -20.46 9.12
C TYR A 214 -8.36 -19.39 8.30
N VAL A 215 -7.86 -19.15 7.10
CA VAL A 215 -8.54 -18.27 6.16
C VAL A 215 -9.69 -19.03 5.52
N GLU A 216 -10.91 -18.78 6.00
CA GLU A 216 -12.10 -19.49 5.57
C GLU A 216 -12.41 -19.18 4.10
N PRO A 217 -12.61 -20.20 3.23
CA PRO A 217 -13.08 -19.97 1.87
C PRO A 217 -14.48 -19.35 1.85
N GLY A 218 -14.66 -18.34 1.01
CA GLY A 218 -15.95 -17.67 0.86
C GLY A 218 -15.84 -16.18 0.73
N LEU A 219 -16.96 -15.50 0.81
CA LEU A 219 -17.07 -14.06 0.60
C LEU A 219 -16.78 -13.31 1.90
N TYR A 220 -15.80 -12.42 1.85
CA TYR A 220 -15.50 -11.45 2.90
C TYR A 220 -16.08 -10.10 2.54
N THR A 221 -16.56 -9.37 3.54
CA THR A 221 -17.14 -8.04 3.36
C THR A 221 -16.38 -7.04 4.24
N VAL A 222 -15.93 -5.94 3.64
CA VAL A 222 -15.15 -4.90 4.32
C VAL A 222 -15.96 -3.62 4.40
N TYR A 223 -15.97 -3.02 5.60
CA TYR A 223 -16.55 -1.70 5.85
C TYR A 223 -15.48 -0.79 6.43
N VAL A 224 -15.67 0.52 6.25
CA VAL A 224 -14.89 1.58 6.89
C VAL A 224 -15.86 2.49 7.61
N ASP A 225 -15.65 2.67 8.90
CA ASP A 225 -16.46 3.51 9.76
C ASP A 225 -15.70 4.78 10.18
N LEU A 226 -16.29 5.95 10.02
CA LEU A 226 -15.85 7.15 10.72
C LEU A 226 -16.44 7.08 12.13
N TRP A 227 -15.76 6.34 13.02
CA TRP A 227 -16.26 6.13 14.37
C TRP A 227 -16.45 7.47 15.09
N GLU A 228 -15.41 8.31 15.13
CA GLU A 228 -15.50 9.67 15.65
C GLU A 228 -14.74 10.67 14.78
N ASN A 229 -15.43 11.76 14.41
CA ASN A 229 -14.86 12.86 13.65
C ASN A 229 -14.11 13.82 14.59
N CYS A 230 -12.88 13.48 14.96
CA CYS A 230 -12.06 14.25 15.91
C CYS A 230 -11.73 15.68 15.45
N ASP A 231 -11.73 15.93 14.14
CA ASP A 231 -11.59 17.27 13.54
C ASP A 231 -12.57 17.44 12.36
N PRO A 232 -13.74 18.01 12.61
CA PRO A 232 -14.76 18.21 11.57
C PRO A 232 -14.39 19.30 10.54
N SER A 233 -13.28 20.03 10.71
CA SER A 233 -12.86 21.09 9.79
C SER A 233 -12.18 20.59 8.52
N VAL A 234 -11.76 19.33 8.48
CA VAL A 234 -11.04 18.72 7.35
C VAL A 234 -11.75 17.46 6.83
N LYS A 235 -11.65 17.20 5.54
CA LYS A 235 -12.01 15.90 4.95
C LYS A 235 -11.01 14.83 5.37
N THR A 236 -11.39 13.57 5.27
CA THR A 236 -10.50 12.42 5.46
C THR A 236 -10.60 11.50 4.28
N ASN A 237 -9.51 11.34 3.54
CA ASN A 237 -9.43 10.29 2.54
C ASN A 237 -8.95 9.01 3.21
N TYR A 238 -9.44 7.86 2.73
CA TYR A 238 -8.98 6.55 3.19
C TYR A 238 -8.75 5.60 2.02
N VAL A 239 -7.92 4.61 2.24
CA VAL A 239 -7.65 3.53 1.29
C VAL A 239 -7.63 2.20 2.05
N VAL A 240 -8.35 1.21 1.52
CA VAL A 240 -8.26 -0.18 1.98
C VAL A 240 -7.52 -1.00 0.95
N SER A 241 -6.54 -1.80 1.39
CA SER A 241 -5.84 -2.80 0.59
C SER A 241 -6.00 -4.19 1.18
N VAL A 242 -6.15 -5.19 0.32
CA VAL A 242 -6.29 -6.60 0.72
C VAL A 242 -5.27 -7.45 -0.01
N TYR A 243 -4.41 -8.11 0.76
CA TYR A 243 -3.43 -9.06 0.26
C TYR A 243 -3.82 -10.48 0.63
N TYR A 244 -3.68 -11.40 -0.32
CA TYR A 244 -3.81 -12.83 -0.09
C TYR A 244 -2.65 -13.57 -0.74
N GLY A 245 -1.89 -14.31 0.06
CA GLY A 245 -0.69 -15.01 -0.42
C GLY A 245 0.40 -14.08 -0.98
N GLY A 246 0.57 -12.89 -0.40
CA GLY A 246 1.58 -11.91 -0.81
C GLY A 246 1.22 -11.08 -2.06
N ALA A 247 -0.03 -11.17 -2.56
CA ALA A 247 -0.48 -10.41 -3.71
C ALA A 247 -1.84 -9.73 -3.45
N LEU A 248 -2.07 -8.58 -4.07
CA LEU A 248 -3.39 -7.93 -4.06
C LEU A 248 -4.44 -8.88 -4.66
N ILE A 249 -5.48 -9.20 -3.89
CA ILE A 249 -6.59 -10.03 -4.38
C ILE A 249 -7.55 -9.19 -5.24
N SER A 250 -8.20 -9.83 -6.22
CA SER A 250 -9.27 -9.17 -6.98
C SER A 250 -10.50 -8.97 -6.11
N ALA A 251 -11.10 -7.78 -6.15
CA ALA A 251 -12.38 -7.51 -5.51
C ALA A 251 -13.54 -8.12 -6.32
N GLU A 252 -14.57 -8.64 -5.63
CA GLU A 252 -15.85 -9.04 -6.24
C GLU A 252 -16.75 -7.82 -6.42
N SER A 253 -16.71 -6.87 -5.46
CA SER A 253 -17.30 -5.53 -5.59
C SER A 253 -16.33 -4.47 -5.10
N GLY A 254 -16.41 -3.28 -5.67
CA GLY A 254 -15.43 -2.23 -5.46
C GLY A 254 -14.15 -2.43 -6.28
N SER A 255 -13.03 -2.00 -5.76
CA SER A 255 -11.68 -2.20 -6.33
C SER A 255 -10.70 -2.60 -5.22
N ASN A 256 -9.54 -3.13 -5.56
CA ASN A 256 -8.45 -3.35 -4.62
C ASN A 256 -7.15 -2.75 -5.19
N PRO A 257 -6.54 -1.73 -4.54
CA PRO A 257 -7.07 -1.04 -3.37
C PRO A 257 -8.34 -0.22 -3.70
N VAL A 258 -9.22 -0.04 -2.70
CA VAL A 258 -10.38 0.85 -2.77
C VAL A 258 -10.09 2.12 -1.98
N ALA A 259 -10.45 3.28 -2.57
CA ALA A 259 -10.33 4.57 -1.93
C ALA A 259 -11.71 5.19 -1.70
N GLY A 260 -11.84 5.93 -0.60
CA GLY A 260 -13.03 6.70 -0.27
C GLY A 260 -12.69 7.99 0.48
N THR A 261 -13.70 8.80 0.74
CA THR A 261 -13.54 10.09 1.41
C THR A 261 -14.72 10.35 2.34
N PHE A 262 -14.43 10.67 3.59
CA PHE A 262 -15.35 11.30 4.51
C PHE A 262 -15.26 12.82 4.28
N PRO A 263 -16.36 13.50 3.89
CA PRO A 263 -16.33 14.93 3.65
C PRO A 263 -16.10 15.74 4.94
N VAL A 264 -15.81 17.01 4.79
CA VAL A 264 -15.83 17.99 5.88
C VAL A 264 -17.19 17.90 6.59
N ASP A 265 -17.19 17.97 7.91
CA ASP A 265 -18.39 17.83 8.75
C ASP A 265 -19.12 16.48 8.64
N ALA A 266 -18.48 15.41 8.13
CA ALA A 266 -19.07 14.08 8.15
C ALA A 266 -19.47 13.68 9.58
N PRO A 267 -20.68 13.15 9.79
CA PRO A 267 -21.13 12.76 11.12
C PRO A 267 -20.34 11.55 11.63
N SER A 268 -20.04 11.53 12.91
CA SER A 268 -19.55 10.33 13.61
C SER A 268 -20.62 9.24 13.58
N ASN A 269 -20.22 7.98 13.37
CA ASN A 269 -21.18 6.88 13.22
C ASN A 269 -21.27 5.97 14.45
N TYR A 270 -20.25 5.98 15.30
CA TYR A 270 -20.18 5.21 16.56
C TYR A 270 -20.57 3.74 16.41
N ASN A 271 -19.99 3.05 15.41
CA ASN A 271 -20.19 1.62 15.13
C ASN A 271 -21.62 1.22 14.72
N ASN A 272 -22.36 2.11 14.08
CA ASN A 272 -23.69 1.77 13.57
C ASN A 272 -23.59 1.14 12.18
N LEU A 273 -23.34 -0.17 12.11
CA LEU A 273 -23.20 -0.91 10.84
C LEU A 273 -24.40 -0.74 9.90
N SER A 274 -25.60 -0.47 10.44
CA SER A 274 -26.80 -0.28 9.60
C SER A 274 -26.74 0.99 8.73
N ASN A 275 -25.83 1.91 9.06
CA ASN A 275 -25.58 3.13 8.31
C ASN A 275 -24.43 2.98 7.30
N LEU A 276 -23.70 1.86 7.30
CA LEU A 276 -22.53 1.64 6.47
C LEU A 276 -22.89 0.81 5.23
N GLU A 277 -22.30 1.19 4.12
CA GLU A 277 -22.26 0.37 2.91
C GLU A 277 -20.90 -0.32 2.81
N PRO A 278 -20.83 -1.57 2.33
CA PRO A 278 -19.56 -2.23 2.09
C PRO A 278 -18.70 -1.42 1.13
N VAL A 279 -17.44 -1.16 1.51
CA VAL A 279 -16.48 -0.49 0.61
C VAL A 279 -15.89 -1.47 -0.40
N MET A 280 -15.78 -2.75 -0.01
CA MET A 280 -15.26 -3.83 -0.84
C MET A 280 -15.81 -5.18 -0.39
N THR A 281 -15.99 -6.10 -1.34
CA THR A 281 -16.09 -7.54 -1.06
C THR A 281 -15.04 -8.29 -1.87
N PHE A 282 -14.54 -9.41 -1.33
CA PHE A 282 -13.59 -10.27 -2.02
C PHE A 282 -13.86 -11.75 -1.68
N LEU A 283 -13.48 -12.62 -2.61
CA LEU A 283 -13.70 -14.07 -2.48
C LEU A 283 -12.39 -14.79 -2.22
N ILE A 284 -12.30 -15.53 -1.12
CA ILE A 284 -11.23 -16.49 -0.90
C ILE A 284 -11.62 -17.83 -1.51
N PRO A 285 -10.83 -18.36 -2.46
CA PRO A 285 -11.13 -19.65 -3.08
C PRO A 285 -10.89 -20.81 -2.11
N ASP A 286 -11.64 -21.91 -2.30
CA ASP A 286 -11.42 -23.14 -1.54
C ASP A 286 -10.13 -23.84 -2.01
N HIS A 287 -9.14 -23.88 -1.12
CA HIS A 287 -7.87 -24.57 -1.34
C HIS A 287 -7.77 -25.90 -0.55
N GLY A 288 -8.88 -26.36 0.03
CA GLY A 288 -8.94 -27.62 0.80
C GLY A 288 -8.19 -27.54 2.14
N GLN A 289 -7.93 -26.34 2.66
CA GLN A 289 -7.41 -26.19 4.02
C GLN A 289 -8.45 -26.65 5.04
N ALA A 290 -8.02 -27.37 6.07
CA ALA A 290 -8.88 -27.76 7.16
C ALA A 290 -8.68 -26.83 8.36
N LYS A 291 -9.77 -26.37 8.99
CA LYS A 291 -9.73 -25.66 10.26
C LYS A 291 -9.20 -26.60 11.35
N THR A 292 -7.97 -26.33 11.82
CA THR A 292 -7.28 -27.19 12.80
C THR A 292 -7.39 -26.69 14.24
N LYS A 293 -7.74 -25.40 14.42
CA LYS A 293 -7.77 -24.70 15.71
C LYS A 293 -8.91 -23.69 15.74
N LYS A 294 -9.48 -23.48 16.93
CA LYS A 294 -10.33 -22.32 17.22
C LYS A 294 -9.58 -21.36 18.11
N PHE A 295 -9.66 -20.09 17.80
CA PHE A 295 -9.06 -19.02 18.59
C PHE A 295 -10.08 -18.52 19.61
N ALA A 296 -9.62 -18.22 20.80
CA ALA A 296 -10.45 -17.56 21.81
C ALA A 296 -10.46 -16.05 21.57
N PRO A 297 -11.57 -15.35 21.83
CA PRO A 297 -11.59 -13.89 21.79
C PRO A 297 -10.51 -13.32 22.71
N LYS A 298 -9.77 -12.32 22.23
CA LYS A 298 -8.84 -11.57 23.05
C LYS A 298 -9.61 -10.64 24.01
N PRO A 299 -9.07 -10.36 25.21
CA PRO A 299 -9.61 -9.31 26.07
C PRO A 299 -9.59 -7.97 25.31
N LEU A 300 -10.65 -7.18 25.51
CA LEU A 300 -10.72 -5.84 24.95
C LEU A 300 -9.61 -4.95 25.53
N THR A 301 -9.05 -4.10 24.71
CA THR A 301 -8.14 -3.04 25.16
C THR A 301 -8.91 -1.99 25.97
N PRO A 302 -8.26 -1.19 26.82
CA PRO A 302 -8.93 -0.09 27.51
C PRO A 302 -9.64 0.87 26.56
N SER A 303 -9.02 1.22 25.43
CA SER A 303 -9.61 2.06 24.39
C SER A 303 -10.84 1.43 23.74
N ALA A 304 -10.78 0.14 23.42
CA ALA A 304 -11.93 -0.59 22.87
C ALA A 304 -13.11 -0.64 23.89
N MET A 305 -12.84 -0.79 25.17
CA MET A 305 -13.89 -0.73 26.21
C MET A 305 -14.53 0.65 26.28
N GLU A 306 -13.72 1.73 26.22
CA GLU A 306 -14.21 3.10 26.22
C GLU A 306 -15.09 3.38 24.99
N LYS A 307 -14.63 2.96 23.79
CA LYS A 307 -15.41 3.06 22.54
C LYS A 307 -16.76 2.36 22.66
N LEU A 308 -16.82 1.15 23.21
CA LEU A 308 -18.09 0.42 23.39
C LEU A 308 -19.03 1.11 24.37
N GLU A 309 -18.52 1.69 25.46
CA GLU A 309 -19.32 2.49 26.39
C GLU A 309 -19.89 3.75 25.73
N MET A 310 -19.08 4.44 24.93
CA MET A 310 -19.53 5.62 24.17
C MET A 310 -20.59 5.25 23.11
N SER A 311 -20.39 4.17 22.37
CA SER A 311 -21.35 3.69 21.37
C SER A 311 -22.70 3.30 21.98
N ALA A 312 -22.71 2.78 23.22
CA ALA A 312 -23.94 2.41 23.90
C ALA A 312 -24.76 3.62 24.39
N ASN A 313 -24.16 4.81 24.46
CA ASN A 313 -24.76 6.04 24.94
C ASN A 313 -25.19 7.00 23.82
N ASN A 314 -24.91 6.68 22.57
CA ASN A 314 -25.29 7.43 21.38
C ASN A 314 -26.34 6.69 20.54
#